data_ff73f87e1617d1c608f5947e81b5c87f
#
_entry.id   ff73f87e1617d1c608f5947e81b5c87f
#
_cell.length_a   1.000
_cell.length_b   1.000
_cell.length_c   1.000
_cell.angle_alpha   90.00
_cell.angle_beta   90.00
_cell.angle_gamma   90.00
#
_symmetry.space_group_name_H-M   'P 1'
#
loop_
_entity.id
_entity.type
_entity.pdbx_description
1 polymer ?
#
loop_
_entity_poly.entity_id
_entity_poly.type
_entity_poly.pdbx_seq_one_letter_code
_entity_poly.pdbx_strand_id
1 'polypeptide(L)'
;MHKNSWFANGKLLLTGEFLVLDGAKALAVPLKFGQHFTVNNTQAKTLEWEAKSPEGTWVKAILRWPELEVLETTGKVHADRLVLLLQKVIELSPVFIEKFQGARVETLLDFNPAFGFGSSSTLIYCLATWAGIDPYKLQQQSFGGSGFDIACADAKGPITYQRFGEQVEIKNVDISSAIKNHLYFVYLGNKQQTFGSIQKFRENAAYSSSDIQTITSITNELVKTDSIGEFERLLAEHEKLMSRILKTPTVKSSCFSRYDGCVKSLGAWGGDFVLVTSHLPKQVFADQMKELGFPVSFSYHDLVLA
;
A
#
# COMPACT_ATOMS: atom_id res chain seq x y z
N MET A 1 -26.31 -19.16 -9.18
CA MET A 1 -25.24 -18.18 -9.47
C MET A 1 -24.13 -18.41 -8.47
N HIS A 2 -22.94 -18.81 -8.90
CA HIS A 2 -21.79 -18.89 -7.99
C HIS A 2 -21.29 -17.48 -7.75
N LYS A 3 -21.39 -17.02 -6.51
CA LYS A 3 -20.80 -15.75 -6.07
C LYS A 3 -19.37 -16.03 -5.66
N ASN A 4 -18.40 -15.48 -6.44
CA ASN A 4 -16.99 -15.53 -6.08
C ASN A 4 -16.65 -14.22 -5.36
N SER A 5 -16.07 -14.33 -4.19
CA SER A 5 -15.66 -13.19 -3.37
C SER A 5 -14.25 -13.39 -2.85
N TRP A 6 -13.46 -12.32 -2.93
CA TRP A 6 -12.10 -12.26 -2.39
C TRP A 6 -11.93 -11.00 -1.55
N PHE A 7 -10.95 -11.04 -0.69
CA PHE A 7 -10.52 -9.88 0.10
C PHE A 7 -9.00 -9.76 0.00
N ALA A 8 -8.52 -8.54 -0.15
CA ALA A 8 -7.10 -8.22 -0.14
C ALA A 8 -6.82 -7.14 0.90
N ASN A 9 -5.83 -7.38 1.77
CA ASN A 9 -5.44 -6.42 2.80
C ASN A 9 -4.81 -5.17 2.17
N GLY A 10 -5.11 -4.01 2.74
CA GLY A 10 -4.31 -2.81 2.53
C GLY A 10 -2.91 -2.96 3.12
N LYS A 11 -2.06 -1.96 2.90
CA LYS A 11 -0.65 -2.01 3.32
C LYS A 11 -0.12 -0.65 3.79
N LEU A 12 0.89 -0.71 4.66
CA LEU A 12 1.82 0.39 4.88
C LEU A 12 3.27 -0.13 4.82
N LEU A 13 4.16 0.71 4.31
CA LEU A 13 5.60 0.44 4.28
C LEU A 13 6.25 1.24 5.41
N LEU A 14 6.89 0.55 6.36
CA LEU A 14 7.50 1.18 7.53
C LEU A 14 8.96 1.53 7.32
N THR A 15 9.69 0.73 6.51
CA THR A 15 11.08 0.97 6.13
C THR A 15 11.35 0.54 4.70
N GLY A 16 12.42 1.04 4.11
CA GLY A 16 12.87 0.64 2.78
C GLY A 16 12.19 1.39 1.64
N GLU A 17 11.53 2.52 1.93
CA GLU A 17 10.88 3.36 0.92
C GLU A 17 11.80 3.60 -0.28
N PHE A 18 11.32 3.43 -1.48
CA PHE A 18 12.05 3.52 -2.76
C PHE A 18 13.23 2.52 -2.89
N LEU A 19 14.11 2.41 -1.88
CA LEU A 19 15.31 1.55 -1.96
C LEU A 19 14.97 0.06 -2.02
N VAL A 20 13.75 -0.34 -1.63
CA VAL A 20 13.23 -1.71 -1.84
C VAL A 20 13.21 -2.10 -3.33
N LEU A 21 13.11 -1.13 -4.23
CA LEU A 21 13.21 -1.35 -5.67
C LEU A 21 14.60 -1.85 -6.10
N ASP A 22 15.64 -1.51 -5.31
CA ASP A 22 17.03 -1.80 -5.57
C ASP A 22 17.63 -2.79 -4.56
N GLY A 23 16.76 -3.54 -3.87
CA GLY A 23 17.15 -4.67 -3.05
C GLY A 23 17.36 -4.37 -1.57
N ALA A 24 17.06 -3.16 -1.07
CA ALA A 24 16.98 -2.93 0.35
C ALA A 24 15.88 -3.81 0.97
N LYS A 25 16.14 -4.36 2.17
CA LYS A 25 15.10 -5.01 2.95
C LYS A 25 14.11 -3.97 3.45
N ALA A 26 12.84 -4.24 3.30
CA ALA A 26 11.74 -3.42 3.76
C ALA A 26 10.95 -4.11 4.86
N LEU A 27 10.40 -3.33 5.78
CA LEU A 27 9.38 -3.76 6.74
C LEU A 27 8.04 -3.22 6.28
N ALA A 28 7.09 -4.10 6.02
CA ALA A 28 5.74 -3.75 5.60
C ALA A 28 4.70 -4.39 6.51
N VAL A 29 3.57 -3.73 6.67
CA VAL A 29 2.47 -4.22 7.50
C VAL A 29 1.19 -4.31 6.66
N PRO A 30 0.50 -5.47 6.66
CA PRO A 30 -0.85 -5.57 6.16
C PRO A 30 -1.81 -4.86 7.11
N LEU A 31 -2.87 -4.30 6.56
CA LEU A 31 -3.86 -3.56 7.33
C LEU A 31 -5.12 -4.40 7.56
N LYS A 32 -5.84 -4.10 8.62
CA LYS A 32 -7.19 -4.63 8.88
C LYS A 32 -8.22 -4.14 7.86
N PHE A 33 -7.92 -3.00 7.24
CA PHE A 33 -8.67 -2.41 6.14
C PHE A 33 -8.16 -2.97 4.82
N GLY A 34 -9.07 -3.21 3.88
CA GLY A 34 -8.70 -3.78 2.60
C GLY A 34 -9.73 -3.50 1.51
N GLN A 35 -9.74 -4.37 0.52
CA GLN A 35 -10.69 -4.32 -0.57
C GLN A 35 -11.42 -5.65 -0.71
N HIS A 36 -12.74 -5.59 -0.64
CA HIS A 36 -13.62 -6.67 -1.04
C HIS A 36 -13.80 -6.64 -2.56
N PHE A 37 -13.79 -7.81 -3.16
CA PHE A 37 -13.95 -8.01 -4.59
C PHE A 37 -14.97 -9.12 -4.82
N THR A 38 -16.06 -8.83 -5.50
CA THR A 38 -17.15 -9.77 -5.73
C THR A 38 -17.49 -9.84 -7.21
N VAL A 39 -17.65 -11.06 -7.73
CA VAL A 39 -18.02 -11.31 -9.11
C VAL A 39 -19.30 -12.14 -9.18
N ASN A 40 -20.22 -11.69 -10.00
CA ASN A 40 -21.43 -12.43 -10.37
C ASN A 40 -21.45 -12.59 -11.89
N ASN A 41 -21.34 -13.82 -12.38
CA ASN A 41 -21.42 -14.10 -13.80
C ASN A 41 -22.84 -13.82 -14.33
N THR A 42 -22.90 -13.25 -15.55
CA THR A 42 -24.14 -12.94 -16.26
C THR A 42 -24.11 -13.55 -17.68
N GLN A 43 -25.27 -13.55 -18.35
CA GLN A 43 -25.37 -13.92 -19.77
C GLN A 43 -25.24 -12.70 -20.69
N ALA A 44 -25.14 -11.49 -20.14
CA ALA A 44 -24.89 -10.29 -20.92
C ALA A 44 -23.45 -10.31 -21.48
N LYS A 45 -23.26 -9.81 -22.70
CA LYS A 45 -21.91 -9.63 -23.26
C LYS A 45 -21.30 -8.33 -22.80
N THR A 46 -21.36 -8.10 -21.48
CA THR A 46 -20.83 -6.90 -20.84
C THR A 46 -20.13 -7.25 -19.54
N LEU A 47 -19.13 -6.47 -19.19
CA LEU A 47 -18.53 -6.41 -17.88
C LEU A 47 -18.99 -5.11 -17.20
N GLU A 48 -19.89 -5.24 -16.23
CA GLU A 48 -20.37 -4.14 -15.40
C GLU A 48 -19.47 -4.03 -14.17
N TRP A 49 -18.86 -2.88 -13.97
CA TRP A 49 -17.95 -2.62 -12.88
C TRP A 49 -18.46 -1.51 -11.98
N GLU A 50 -18.56 -1.76 -10.68
CA GLU A 50 -18.89 -0.77 -9.68
C GLU A 50 -17.83 -0.76 -8.57
N ALA A 51 -17.16 0.39 -8.39
CA ALA A 51 -16.16 0.59 -7.35
C ALA A 51 -16.71 1.52 -6.27
N LYS A 52 -16.71 1.01 -5.02
CA LYS A 52 -17.24 1.69 -3.83
C LYS A 52 -16.14 1.95 -2.78
N SER A 53 -16.40 2.94 -1.95
CA SER A 53 -15.64 3.27 -0.74
C SER A 53 -16.62 3.63 0.38
N PRO A 54 -16.16 3.92 1.62
CA PRO A 54 -17.03 4.41 2.68
C PRO A 54 -17.81 5.69 2.32
N GLU A 55 -17.33 6.46 1.34
CA GLU A 55 -17.96 7.69 0.84
C GLU A 55 -19.00 7.43 -0.25
N GLY A 56 -19.19 6.18 -0.66
CA GLY A 56 -20.12 5.76 -1.71
C GLY A 56 -19.45 5.24 -2.96
N THR A 57 -20.23 5.16 -4.05
CA THR A 57 -19.73 4.73 -5.36
C THR A 57 -18.90 5.85 -5.99
N TRP A 58 -17.64 5.57 -6.31
CA TRP A 58 -16.74 6.55 -6.91
C TRP A 58 -16.42 6.29 -8.39
N VAL A 59 -16.60 5.05 -8.88
CA VAL A 59 -16.49 4.73 -10.31
C VAL A 59 -17.51 3.67 -10.69
N LYS A 60 -18.19 3.90 -11.83
CA LYS A 60 -18.92 2.87 -12.58
C LYS A 60 -18.36 2.80 -13.98
N ALA A 61 -18.30 1.60 -14.55
CA ALA A 61 -17.95 1.38 -15.95
C ALA A 61 -18.74 0.18 -16.50
N ILE A 62 -19.17 0.28 -17.74
CA ILE A 62 -19.73 -0.82 -18.52
C ILE A 62 -18.82 -1.01 -19.72
N LEU A 63 -18.23 -2.20 -19.83
CA LEU A 63 -17.35 -2.57 -20.93
C LEU A 63 -18.02 -3.64 -21.78
N ARG A 64 -17.87 -3.56 -23.08
CA ARG A 64 -18.21 -4.68 -23.97
C ARG A 64 -17.25 -5.84 -23.70
N TRP A 65 -17.78 -7.02 -23.56
CA TRP A 65 -16.96 -8.21 -23.28
C TRP A 65 -16.94 -9.15 -24.50
N PRO A 66 -15.79 -9.67 -24.95
CA PRO A 66 -14.45 -9.49 -24.36
C PRO A 66 -13.61 -8.33 -24.96
N GLU A 67 -14.13 -7.51 -25.83
CA GLU A 67 -13.41 -6.47 -26.60
C GLU A 67 -12.88 -5.34 -25.72
N LEU A 68 -13.39 -5.20 -24.50
CA LEU A 68 -13.03 -4.17 -23.50
C LEU A 68 -13.31 -2.72 -23.99
N GLU A 69 -14.19 -2.53 -24.96
CA GLU A 69 -14.66 -1.22 -25.35
C GLU A 69 -15.48 -0.60 -24.22
N VAL A 70 -15.13 0.61 -23.80
CA VAL A 70 -15.87 1.35 -22.75
C VAL A 70 -17.17 1.87 -23.36
N LEU A 71 -18.31 1.31 -22.95
CA LEU A 71 -19.63 1.73 -23.37
C LEU A 71 -20.14 2.90 -22.53
N GLU A 72 -19.96 2.81 -21.21
CA GLU A 72 -20.35 3.84 -20.25
C GLU A 72 -19.34 3.93 -19.11
N THR A 73 -19.10 5.13 -18.58
CA THR A 73 -18.31 5.32 -17.36
C THR A 73 -18.59 6.64 -16.67
N THR A 74 -18.52 6.65 -15.35
CA THR A 74 -18.54 7.86 -14.51
C THR A 74 -17.14 8.44 -14.28
N GLY A 75 -16.06 7.75 -14.70
CA GLY A 75 -14.68 8.18 -14.46
C GLY A 75 -13.70 7.64 -15.51
N LYS A 76 -13.48 8.39 -16.59
CA LYS A 76 -12.67 7.97 -17.75
C LYS A 76 -11.28 7.45 -17.35
N VAL A 77 -10.53 8.20 -16.53
CA VAL A 77 -9.16 7.82 -16.13
C VAL A 77 -9.13 6.46 -15.40
N HIS A 78 -10.14 6.17 -14.60
CA HIS A 78 -10.23 4.89 -13.87
C HIS A 78 -10.67 3.76 -14.79
N ALA A 79 -11.59 4.04 -15.73
CA ALA A 79 -12.00 3.07 -16.75
C ALA A 79 -10.83 2.69 -17.66
N ASP A 80 -10.04 3.68 -18.12
CA ASP A 80 -8.85 3.43 -18.95
C ASP A 80 -7.81 2.54 -18.22
N ARG A 81 -7.60 2.79 -16.91
CA ARG A 81 -6.74 1.94 -16.07
C ARG A 81 -7.29 0.53 -15.88
N LEU A 82 -8.60 0.40 -15.71
CA LEU A 82 -9.27 -0.90 -15.61
C LEU A 82 -9.12 -1.68 -16.91
N VAL A 83 -9.35 -1.04 -18.06
CA VAL A 83 -9.14 -1.65 -19.39
C VAL A 83 -7.69 -2.14 -19.53
N LEU A 84 -6.71 -1.32 -19.18
CA LEU A 84 -5.29 -1.72 -19.20
C LEU A 84 -5.04 -3.00 -18.37
N LEU A 85 -5.57 -3.05 -17.14
CA LEU A 85 -5.42 -4.23 -16.27
C LEU A 85 -6.07 -5.47 -16.89
N LEU A 86 -7.29 -5.35 -17.41
CA LEU A 86 -8.01 -6.46 -18.03
C LEU A 86 -7.32 -6.95 -19.30
N GLN A 87 -6.76 -6.05 -20.12
CA GLN A 87 -5.93 -6.43 -21.27
C GLN A 87 -4.73 -7.29 -20.83
N LYS A 88 -4.02 -6.86 -19.75
CA LYS A 88 -2.90 -7.64 -19.20
C LYS A 88 -3.34 -8.97 -18.61
N VAL A 89 -4.50 -9.05 -18.00
CA VAL A 89 -5.09 -10.33 -17.55
C VAL A 89 -5.33 -11.26 -18.73
N ILE A 90 -5.92 -10.76 -19.82
CA ILE A 90 -6.19 -11.56 -21.03
C ILE A 90 -4.88 -12.00 -21.69
N GLU A 91 -3.87 -11.12 -21.76
CA GLU A 91 -2.53 -11.47 -22.29
C GLU A 91 -1.88 -12.59 -21.47
N LEU A 92 -1.98 -12.54 -20.12
CA LEU A 92 -1.41 -13.54 -19.22
C LEU A 92 -2.22 -14.83 -19.13
N SER A 93 -3.53 -14.77 -19.39
CA SER A 93 -4.44 -15.92 -19.34
C SER A 93 -5.52 -15.79 -20.43
N PRO A 94 -5.22 -16.16 -21.68
CA PRO A 94 -6.21 -16.09 -22.78
C PRO A 94 -7.51 -16.86 -22.48
N VAL A 95 -7.41 -17.97 -21.75
CA VAL A 95 -8.57 -18.78 -21.32
C VAL A 95 -9.51 -18.05 -20.34
N PHE A 96 -9.08 -16.91 -19.80
CA PHE A 96 -9.92 -16.11 -18.93
C PHE A 96 -11.19 -15.59 -19.63
N ILE A 97 -11.10 -15.30 -20.93
CA ILE A 97 -12.24 -14.89 -21.76
C ILE A 97 -13.33 -15.96 -21.81
N GLU A 98 -12.94 -17.23 -21.77
CA GLU A 98 -13.86 -18.36 -21.91
C GLU A 98 -14.59 -18.70 -20.60
N LYS A 99 -14.14 -18.15 -19.46
CA LYS A 99 -14.69 -18.46 -18.13
C LYS A 99 -16.11 -17.93 -17.93
N PHE A 100 -16.52 -16.90 -18.67
CA PHE A 100 -17.84 -16.28 -18.55
C PHE A 100 -18.21 -15.50 -19.80
N GLN A 101 -19.52 -15.33 -20.06
CA GLN A 101 -20.03 -14.52 -21.18
C GLN A 101 -20.15 -13.04 -20.84
N GLY A 102 -20.33 -12.73 -19.58
CA GLY A 102 -20.37 -11.41 -18.99
C GLY A 102 -20.34 -11.51 -17.48
N ALA A 103 -20.05 -10.41 -16.79
CA ALA A 103 -19.99 -10.38 -15.34
C ALA A 103 -20.38 -9.01 -14.79
N ARG A 104 -20.89 -9.03 -13.57
CA ARG A 104 -21.00 -7.85 -12.69
C ARG A 104 -19.95 -7.96 -11.60
N VAL A 105 -19.04 -7.00 -11.56
CA VAL A 105 -17.97 -6.90 -10.57
C VAL A 105 -18.26 -5.73 -9.64
N GLU A 106 -18.23 -5.99 -8.35
CA GLU A 106 -18.30 -4.99 -7.31
C GLU A 106 -17.01 -5.01 -6.50
N THR A 107 -16.39 -3.86 -6.33
CA THR A 107 -15.26 -3.66 -5.43
C THR A 107 -15.64 -2.66 -4.34
N LEU A 108 -15.30 -2.99 -3.07
CA LEU A 108 -15.58 -2.14 -1.93
C LEU A 108 -14.30 -1.97 -1.10
N LEU A 109 -13.80 -0.75 -1.02
CA LEU A 109 -12.72 -0.37 -0.10
C LEU A 109 -13.29 -0.12 1.30
N ASP A 110 -12.63 -0.62 2.34
CA ASP A 110 -12.96 -0.33 3.74
C ASP A 110 -12.37 1.02 4.21
N PHE A 111 -11.68 1.74 3.32
CA PHE A 111 -10.96 2.96 3.62
C PHE A 111 -11.12 4.02 2.53
N ASN A 112 -10.88 5.28 2.90
CA ASN A 112 -10.87 6.37 1.94
C ASN A 112 -9.75 6.15 0.90
N PRO A 113 -10.05 6.20 -0.41
CA PRO A 113 -9.05 6.02 -1.47
C PRO A 113 -7.86 6.98 -1.41
N ALA A 114 -8.00 8.09 -0.67
CA ALA A 114 -6.93 9.07 -0.47
C ALA A 114 -5.87 8.63 0.57
N PHE A 115 -6.12 7.59 1.37
CA PHE A 115 -5.21 7.17 2.45
C PHE A 115 -3.90 6.49 1.97
N GLY A 116 -3.75 6.17 0.70
CA GLY A 116 -2.53 5.51 0.24
C GLY A 116 -2.33 4.07 0.74
N PHE A 117 -3.39 3.44 1.24
CA PHE A 117 -3.39 2.08 1.78
C PHE A 117 -3.29 0.97 0.71
N GLY A 118 -3.07 1.34 -0.55
CA GLY A 118 -2.78 0.37 -1.61
C GLY A 118 -4.00 -0.13 -2.39
N SER A 119 -5.00 0.73 -2.66
CA SER A 119 -6.19 0.36 -3.44
C SER A 119 -5.87 -0.24 -4.83
N SER A 120 -4.75 0.15 -5.45
CA SER A 120 -4.32 -0.42 -6.74
C SER A 120 -3.78 -1.85 -6.58
N SER A 121 -2.95 -2.10 -5.57
CA SER A 121 -2.38 -3.44 -5.33
C SER A 121 -3.43 -4.43 -4.85
N THR A 122 -4.38 -4.00 -4.01
CA THR A 122 -5.50 -4.85 -3.60
C THR A 122 -6.38 -5.24 -4.79
N LEU A 123 -6.63 -4.30 -5.72
CA LEU A 123 -7.33 -4.59 -6.97
C LEU A 123 -6.57 -5.59 -7.84
N ILE A 124 -5.26 -5.38 -8.05
CA ILE A 124 -4.40 -6.30 -8.83
C ILE A 124 -4.42 -7.69 -8.23
N TYR A 125 -4.27 -7.81 -6.91
CA TYR A 125 -4.27 -9.10 -6.22
C TYR A 125 -5.60 -9.84 -6.42
N CYS A 126 -6.74 -9.18 -6.19
CA CYS A 126 -8.06 -9.78 -6.36
C CYS A 126 -8.33 -10.16 -7.83
N LEU A 127 -7.98 -9.29 -8.76
CA LEU A 127 -8.17 -9.52 -10.20
C LEU A 127 -7.31 -10.69 -10.69
N ALA A 128 -6.05 -10.77 -10.25
CA ALA A 128 -5.17 -11.88 -10.56
C ALA A 128 -5.68 -13.21 -9.98
N THR A 129 -6.20 -13.18 -8.75
CA THR A 129 -6.80 -14.35 -8.09
C THR A 129 -8.06 -14.81 -8.84
N TRP A 130 -8.92 -13.91 -9.27
CA TRP A 130 -10.08 -14.22 -10.10
C TRP A 130 -9.68 -14.85 -11.43
N ALA A 131 -8.64 -14.31 -12.08
CA ALA A 131 -8.14 -14.81 -13.35
C ALA A 131 -7.35 -16.12 -13.22
N GLY A 132 -6.83 -16.44 -12.04
CA GLY A 132 -5.93 -17.58 -11.80
C GLY A 132 -4.53 -17.35 -12.35
N ILE A 133 -4.00 -16.13 -12.24
CA ILE A 133 -2.66 -15.72 -12.68
C ILE A 133 -1.84 -15.22 -11.49
N ASP A 134 -0.53 -15.10 -11.71
CA ASP A 134 0.40 -14.54 -10.73
C ASP A 134 0.21 -13.02 -10.57
N PRO A 135 -0.17 -12.53 -9.36
CA PRO A 135 -0.38 -11.11 -9.13
C PRO A 135 0.89 -10.26 -9.28
N TYR A 136 2.07 -10.82 -9.03
CA TYR A 136 3.34 -10.10 -9.24
C TYR A 136 3.59 -9.86 -10.73
N LYS A 137 3.30 -10.85 -11.58
CA LYS A 137 3.41 -10.68 -13.04
C LYS A 137 2.42 -9.65 -13.56
N LEU A 138 1.17 -9.68 -13.07
CA LEU A 138 0.17 -8.68 -13.46
C LEU A 138 0.60 -7.27 -13.03
N GLN A 139 1.11 -7.10 -11.81
CA GLN A 139 1.61 -5.81 -11.34
C GLN A 139 2.78 -5.32 -12.20
N GLN A 140 3.77 -6.17 -12.45
CA GLN A 140 4.96 -5.80 -13.21
C GLN A 140 4.63 -5.37 -14.64
N GLN A 141 3.68 -6.04 -15.30
CA GLN A 141 3.27 -5.74 -16.67
C GLN A 141 2.26 -4.57 -16.78
N SER A 142 1.71 -4.11 -15.66
CA SER A 142 0.74 -3.01 -15.64
C SER A 142 1.31 -1.74 -15.01
N PHE A 143 1.36 -1.67 -13.69
CA PHE A 143 1.75 -0.46 -12.94
C PHE A 143 3.20 -0.48 -12.46
N GLY A 144 3.87 -1.63 -12.54
CA GLY A 144 5.22 -1.80 -12.00
C GLY A 144 5.25 -1.73 -10.46
N GLY A 145 6.43 -1.49 -9.93
CA GLY A 145 6.65 -1.40 -8.50
C GLY A 145 7.53 -2.51 -7.96
N SER A 146 7.73 -2.54 -6.65
CA SER A 146 8.60 -3.53 -5.99
C SER A 146 7.91 -4.85 -5.71
N GLY A 147 6.58 -4.86 -5.52
CA GLY A 147 5.78 -6.05 -5.19
C GLY A 147 5.52 -6.27 -3.70
N PHE A 148 6.09 -5.46 -2.79
CA PHE A 148 5.83 -5.62 -1.35
C PHE A 148 4.34 -5.44 -1.00
N ASP A 149 3.66 -4.60 -1.73
CA ASP A 149 2.23 -4.32 -1.59
C ASP A 149 1.36 -5.51 -2.01
N ILE A 150 1.79 -6.27 -3.04
CA ILE A 150 1.18 -7.56 -3.40
C ILE A 150 1.43 -8.59 -2.29
N ALA A 151 2.65 -8.62 -1.72
CA ALA A 151 2.95 -9.50 -0.59
C ALA A 151 2.07 -9.22 0.63
N CYS A 152 1.76 -7.94 0.91
CA CYS A 152 0.87 -7.55 2.00
C CYS A 152 -0.60 -7.95 1.75
N ALA A 153 -1.05 -8.04 0.50
CA ALA A 153 -2.45 -8.27 0.17
C ALA A 153 -3.02 -9.58 0.76
N ASP A 154 -2.18 -10.60 0.98
CA ASP A 154 -2.55 -11.88 1.62
C ASP A 154 -1.77 -12.19 2.91
N ALA A 155 -0.90 -11.29 3.36
CA ALA A 155 -0.15 -11.49 4.59
C ALA A 155 -1.08 -11.51 5.81
N LYS A 156 -0.70 -12.33 6.82
CA LYS A 156 -1.48 -12.48 8.07
C LYS A 156 -0.92 -11.64 9.23
N GLY A 157 0.15 -10.90 8.98
CA GLY A 157 0.82 -10.02 9.93
C GLY A 157 2.00 -9.32 9.26
N PRO A 158 2.79 -8.55 10.01
CA PRO A 158 3.96 -7.84 9.49
C PRO A 158 4.91 -8.76 8.73
N ILE A 159 5.51 -8.24 7.67
CA ILE A 159 6.47 -8.95 6.84
C ILE A 159 7.74 -8.14 6.63
N THR A 160 8.88 -8.83 6.52
CA THR A 160 10.02 -8.27 5.80
C THR A 160 9.96 -8.74 4.35
N TYR A 161 10.33 -7.83 3.46
CA TYR A 161 10.34 -8.03 2.02
C TYR A 161 11.69 -7.60 1.45
N GLN A 162 12.32 -8.44 0.62
CA GLN A 162 13.58 -8.11 -0.05
C GLN A 162 13.62 -8.71 -1.44
N ARG A 163 14.12 -7.95 -2.42
CA ARG A 163 14.32 -8.41 -3.79
C ARG A 163 15.79 -8.70 -4.06
N PHE A 164 16.04 -9.78 -4.82
CA PHE A 164 17.32 -10.18 -5.37
C PHE A 164 17.16 -10.43 -6.87
N GLY A 165 17.17 -9.36 -7.65
CA GLY A 165 16.77 -9.40 -9.07
C GLY A 165 15.29 -9.79 -9.21
N GLU A 166 15.02 -10.94 -9.85
CA GLU A 166 13.65 -11.47 -9.99
C GLU A 166 13.16 -12.28 -8.79
N GLN A 167 14.08 -12.72 -7.93
CA GLN A 167 13.72 -13.46 -6.72
C GLN A 167 13.29 -12.52 -5.61
N VAL A 168 12.35 -12.99 -4.80
CA VAL A 168 11.80 -12.24 -3.66
C VAL A 168 11.89 -13.11 -2.41
N GLU A 169 12.41 -12.55 -1.33
CA GLU A 169 12.33 -13.14 -0.01
C GLU A 169 11.27 -12.41 0.82
N ILE A 170 10.28 -13.16 1.31
CA ILE A 170 9.23 -12.67 2.21
C ILE A 170 9.31 -13.48 3.50
N LYS A 171 9.41 -12.81 4.64
CA LYS A 171 9.40 -13.45 5.96
C LYS A 171 8.35 -12.80 6.85
N ASN A 172 7.49 -13.61 7.45
CA ASN A 172 6.63 -13.14 8.54
C ASN A 172 7.51 -12.76 9.73
N VAL A 173 7.21 -11.61 10.31
CA VAL A 173 7.89 -11.09 11.49
C VAL A 173 6.87 -10.61 12.52
N ASP A 174 7.29 -10.49 13.75
CA ASP A 174 6.49 -9.86 14.79
C ASP A 174 7.22 -8.62 15.33
N ILE A 175 6.47 -7.55 15.54
CA ILE A 175 6.96 -6.37 16.25
C ILE A 175 6.59 -6.57 17.73
N SER A 176 7.54 -6.38 18.63
CA SER A 176 7.31 -6.57 20.06
C SER A 176 6.09 -5.80 20.57
N SER A 177 5.29 -6.41 21.42
CA SER A 177 4.14 -5.76 22.07
C SER A 177 4.56 -4.55 22.91
N ALA A 178 5.77 -4.54 23.46
CA ALA A 178 6.33 -3.38 24.12
C ALA A 178 6.49 -2.17 23.20
N ILE A 179 6.59 -2.39 21.89
CA ILE A 179 6.69 -1.35 20.87
C ILE A 179 5.32 -1.03 20.28
N LYS A 180 4.52 -2.06 19.88
CA LYS A 180 3.20 -1.90 19.26
C LYS A 180 2.28 -0.94 20.02
N ASN A 181 2.34 -0.98 21.36
CA ASN A 181 1.52 -0.14 22.24
C ASN A 181 1.83 1.36 22.14
N HIS A 182 2.97 1.73 21.58
CA HIS A 182 3.43 3.10 21.43
C HIS A 182 3.37 3.61 19.99
N LEU A 183 2.93 2.78 19.03
CA LEU A 183 2.90 3.14 17.62
C LEU A 183 1.53 3.68 17.19
N TYR A 184 1.57 4.82 16.54
CA TYR A 184 0.42 5.49 15.94
C TYR A 184 0.70 5.86 14.50
N PHE A 185 -0.33 5.93 13.70
CA PHE A 185 -0.30 6.33 12.29
C PHE A 185 -1.15 7.58 12.13
N VAL A 186 -0.56 8.66 11.63
CA VAL A 186 -1.24 9.96 11.49
C VAL A 186 -1.32 10.32 10.02
N TYR A 187 -2.52 10.64 9.54
CA TYR A 187 -2.76 11.06 8.16
C TYR A 187 -2.46 12.53 8.00
N LEU A 188 -1.61 12.88 7.03
CA LEU A 188 -1.17 14.26 6.79
C LEU A 188 -2.11 15.07 5.89
N GLY A 189 -3.13 14.44 5.31
CA GLY A 189 -4.11 15.13 4.46
C GLY A 189 -3.70 15.32 2.99
N ASN A 190 -2.50 14.90 2.59
CA ASN A 190 -1.97 15.10 1.25
C ASN A 190 -1.70 13.75 0.56
N LYS A 191 -2.49 13.40 -0.44
CA LYS A 191 -2.26 12.18 -1.21
C LYS A 191 -1.05 12.34 -2.14
N GLN A 192 -0.07 11.44 -2.01
CA GLN A 192 1.03 11.32 -2.97
C GLN A 192 0.71 10.32 -4.09
N GLN A 193 1.08 10.67 -5.31
CA GLN A 193 0.98 9.75 -6.45
C GLN A 193 2.25 8.87 -6.49
N THR A 194 2.14 7.62 -6.08
CA THR A 194 3.27 6.67 -6.00
C THR A 194 4.08 6.58 -7.30
N PHE A 195 3.40 6.51 -8.45
CA PHE A 195 4.09 6.41 -9.75
C PHE A 195 4.95 7.64 -10.05
N GLY A 196 4.41 8.85 -9.89
CA GLY A 196 5.18 10.08 -10.08
C GLY A 196 6.33 10.24 -9.07
N SER A 197 6.16 9.73 -7.85
CA SER A 197 7.20 9.74 -6.82
C SER A 197 8.35 8.78 -7.13
N ILE A 198 8.07 7.60 -7.66
CA ILE A 198 9.10 6.64 -8.10
C ILE A 198 9.91 7.23 -9.27
N GLN A 199 9.26 7.86 -10.24
CA GLN A 199 9.95 8.50 -11.36
C GLN A 199 10.86 9.63 -10.86
N LYS A 200 10.36 10.54 -10.02
CA LYS A 200 11.16 11.60 -9.40
C LYS A 200 12.33 11.06 -8.60
N PHE A 201 12.14 9.98 -7.88
CA PHE A 201 13.19 9.29 -7.15
C PHE A 201 14.29 8.81 -8.12
N ARG A 202 13.93 8.10 -9.20
CA ARG A 202 14.89 7.61 -10.20
C ARG A 202 15.70 8.74 -10.87
N GLU A 203 15.10 9.89 -11.09
CA GLU A 203 15.72 11.04 -11.73
C GLU A 203 16.65 11.84 -10.80
N ASN A 204 16.34 11.91 -9.50
CA ASN A 204 16.95 12.91 -8.60
C ASN A 204 17.70 12.32 -7.40
N ALA A 205 17.44 11.07 -7.03
CA ALA A 205 18.04 10.46 -5.85
C ALA A 205 19.50 10.06 -6.09
N ALA A 206 20.35 10.35 -5.11
CA ALA A 206 21.73 9.91 -5.09
C ALA A 206 21.96 9.01 -3.87
N TYR A 207 22.16 7.71 -4.12
CA TYR A 207 22.43 6.71 -3.09
C TYR A 207 23.44 5.68 -3.58
N SER A 208 24.05 4.99 -2.66
CA SER A 208 25.07 3.97 -2.88
C SER A 208 24.61 2.59 -2.40
N SER A 209 25.37 1.56 -2.73
CA SER A 209 25.14 0.21 -2.18
C SER A 209 25.25 0.16 -0.65
N SER A 210 26.09 1.04 -0.04
CA SER A 210 26.17 1.15 1.42
C SER A 210 24.88 1.72 2.03
N ASP A 211 24.17 2.61 1.35
CA ASP A 211 22.88 3.13 1.79
C ASP A 211 21.81 2.02 1.81
N ILE A 212 21.79 1.20 0.76
CA ILE A 212 20.91 0.02 0.67
C ILE A 212 21.21 -0.96 1.84
N GLN A 213 22.50 -1.19 2.13
CA GLN A 213 22.91 -2.05 3.24
C GLN A 213 22.51 -1.44 4.60
N THR A 214 22.68 -0.13 4.78
CA THR A 214 22.28 0.58 6.00
C THR A 214 20.78 0.45 6.24
N ILE A 215 19.92 0.69 5.23
CA ILE A 215 18.47 0.48 5.37
C ILE A 215 18.14 -0.98 5.70
N THR A 216 18.83 -1.92 5.09
CA THR A 216 18.66 -3.36 5.36
C THR A 216 19.03 -3.70 6.81
N SER A 217 20.13 -3.13 7.33
CA SER A 217 20.55 -3.33 8.74
C SER A 217 19.52 -2.74 9.70
N ILE A 218 19.12 -1.48 9.48
CA ILE A 218 18.09 -0.82 10.29
C ILE A 218 16.81 -1.66 10.31
N THR A 219 16.35 -2.16 9.17
CA THR A 219 15.16 -3.00 9.10
C THR A 219 15.32 -4.30 9.89
N ASN A 220 16.49 -4.96 9.81
CA ASN A 220 16.76 -6.17 10.56
C ASN A 220 16.82 -5.93 12.09
N GLU A 221 17.30 -4.77 12.51
CA GLU A 221 17.37 -4.39 13.94
C GLU A 221 16.01 -3.98 14.48
N LEU A 222 15.22 -3.23 13.71
CA LEU A 222 13.85 -2.83 14.08
C LEU A 222 12.94 -4.03 14.39
N VAL A 223 13.05 -5.12 13.65
CA VAL A 223 12.22 -6.32 13.88
C VAL A 223 12.71 -7.17 15.07
N LYS A 224 13.89 -6.89 15.63
CA LYS A 224 14.48 -7.66 16.74
C LYS A 224 14.41 -6.95 18.08
N THR A 225 14.33 -5.61 18.06
CA THR A 225 14.33 -4.84 19.29
C THR A 225 13.00 -4.92 20.03
N ASP A 226 13.06 -4.92 21.35
CA ASP A 226 11.93 -4.74 22.28
C ASP A 226 12.00 -3.40 23.05
N SER A 227 13.05 -2.62 22.80
CA SER A 227 13.27 -1.31 23.39
C SER A 227 12.67 -0.20 22.52
N ILE A 228 11.72 0.55 23.04
CA ILE A 228 11.12 1.69 22.34
C ILE A 228 12.17 2.75 22.00
N GLY A 229 13.10 3.05 22.90
CA GLY A 229 14.16 4.03 22.64
C GLY A 229 15.10 3.60 21.51
N GLU A 230 15.43 2.31 21.41
CA GLU A 230 16.22 1.79 20.29
C GLU A 230 15.42 1.80 19.00
N PHE A 231 14.14 1.46 19.03
CA PHE A 231 13.24 1.53 17.88
C PHE A 231 13.16 2.96 17.31
N GLU A 232 12.99 3.95 18.20
CA GLU A 232 12.96 5.38 17.82
C GLU A 232 14.30 5.86 17.23
N ARG A 233 15.42 5.44 17.80
CA ARG A 233 16.76 5.74 17.28
C ARG A 233 16.93 5.22 15.86
N LEU A 234 16.54 3.98 15.61
CA LEU A 234 16.60 3.34 14.29
C LEU A 234 15.68 4.01 13.26
N LEU A 235 14.46 4.37 13.67
CA LEU A 235 13.54 5.14 12.81
C LEU A 235 14.10 6.52 12.45
N ALA A 236 14.68 7.22 13.41
CA ALA A 236 15.29 8.54 13.18
C ALA A 236 16.51 8.45 12.25
N GLU A 237 17.33 7.40 12.37
CA GLU A 237 18.45 7.13 11.47
C GLU A 237 17.97 6.85 10.05
N HIS A 238 16.94 6.00 9.90
CA HIS A 238 16.30 5.74 8.61
C HIS A 238 15.77 7.03 7.98
N GLU A 239 15.02 7.83 8.73
CA GLU A 239 14.41 9.08 8.26
C GLU A 239 15.50 10.09 7.82
N LYS A 240 16.58 10.23 8.59
CA LYS A 240 17.72 11.08 8.24
C LYS A 240 18.41 10.62 6.95
N LEU A 241 18.60 9.32 6.79
CA LEU A 241 19.21 8.76 5.58
C LEU A 241 18.32 9.03 4.35
N MET A 242 17.02 8.76 4.45
CA MET A 242 16.07 9.01 3.36
C MET A 242 15.94 10.50 3.04
N SER A 243 15.92 11.38 4.05
CA SER A 243 15.93 12.84 3.87
C SER A 243 17.13 13.30 3.02
N ARG A 244 18.32 12.75 3.29
CA ARG A 244 19.53 13.02 2.51
C ARG A 244 19.39 12.52 1.06
N ILE A 245 18.93 11.29 0.86
CA ILE A 245 18.79 10.67 -0.46
C ILE A 245 17.76 11.41 -1.30
N LEU A 246 16.62 11.76 -0.71
CA LEU A 246 15.50 12.44 -1.39
C LEU A 246 15.69 13.95 -1.49
N LYS A 247 16.70 14.51 -0.81
CA LYS A 247 16.95 15.97 -0.69
C LYS A 247 15.69 16.72 -0.20
N THR A 248 14.96 16.11 0.72
CA THR A 248 13.69 16.60 1.25
C THR A 248 13.77 16.64 2.77
N PRO A 249 13.38 17.74 3.44
CA PRO A 249 13.33 17.79 4.90
C PRO A 249 12.48 16.66 5.49
N THR A 250 12.84 16.22 6.71
CA THR A 250 12.03 15.23 7.43
C THR A 250 10.67 15.82 7.80
N VAL A 251 9.63 14.99 7.83
CA VAL A 251 8.30 15.45 8.23
C VAL A 251 8.29 15.96 9.67
N LYS A 252 9.15 15.39 10.54
CA LYS A 252 9.33 15.87 11.91
C LYS A 252 9.77 17.33 11.93
N SER A 253 10.76 17.72 11.13
CA SER A 253 11.25 19.10 11.07
C SER A 253 10.22 20.06 10.45
N SER A 254 9.42 19.61 9.51
CA SER A 254 8.47 20.46 8.78
C SER A 254 7.13 20.65 9.49
N CYS A 255 6.57 19.57 10.07
CA CYS A 255 5.20 19.58 10.60
C CYS A 255 5.11 19.27 12.10
N PHE A 256 6.13 18.63 12.68
CA PHE A 256 6.11 18.13 14.07
C PHE A 256 7.31 18.61 14.89
N SER A 257 7.83 19.82 14.61
CA SER A 257 9.06 20.34 15.25
C SER A 257 8.97 20.45 16.77
N ARG A 258 7.76 20.59 17.34
CA ARG A 258 7.49 20.67 18.80
C ARG A 258 7.03 19.34 19.41
N TYR A 259 6.96 18.28 18.62
CA TYR A 259 6.51 16.98 19.11
C TYR A 259 7.71 16.20 19.69
N ASP A 260 7.59 15.71 20.92
CA ASP A 260 8.71 15.03 21.62
C ASP A 260 8.98 13.60 21.14
N GLY A 261 7.97 12.88 20.63
CA GLY A 261 8.11 11.51 20.10
C GLY A 261 8.85 11.43 18.77
N CYS A 262 9.16 10.24 18.33
CA CYS A 262 9.67 10.00 16.99
C CYS A 262 8.56 10.18 15.96
N VAL A 263 8.88 10.76 14.81
CA VAL A 263 7.97 10.88 13.65
C VAL A 263 8.72 10.46 12.41
N LYS A 264 8.17 9.51 11.66
CA LYS A 264 8.77 8.97 10.44
C LYS A 264 7.79 9.02 9.27
N SER A 265 8.24 9.53 8.14
CA SER A 265 7.51 9.48 6.87
C SER A 265 7.30 8.03 6.43
N LEU A 266 6.15 7.74 5.84
CA LEU A 266 5.83 6.43 5.28
C LEU A 266 5.55 6.53 3.78
N GLY A 267 5.73 5.41 3.06
CA GLY A 267 5.38 5.29 1.66
C GLY A 267 6.16 6.23 0.73
N ALA A 268 5.45 7.03 -0.06
CA ALA A 268 6.06 7.89 -1.08
C ALA A 268 6.60 9.24 -0.56
N TRP A 269 6.78 9.37 0.75
CA TRP A 269 7.30 10.55 1.43
C TRP A 269 6.52 11.85 1.21
N GLY A 270 6.15 12.49 2.31
CA GLY A 270 5.60 13.85 2.33
C GLY A 270 4.10 13.97 2.10
N GLY A 271 3.32 12.87 2.22
CA GLY A 271 1.93 13.03 1.90
C GLY A 271 0.90 12.20 2.65
N ASP A 272 1.00 10.89 2.63
CA ASP A 272 -0.10 10.06 3.11
C ASP A 272 -0.10 9.94 4.63
N PHE A 273 0.70 9.03 5.17
CA PHE A 273 0.80 8.78 6.61
C PHE A 273 2.21 8.95 7.13
N VAL A 274 2.29 9.24 8.43
CA VAL A 274 3.52 9.14 9.22
C VAL A 274 3.31 8.15 10.34
N LEU A 275 4.40 7.45 10.71
CA LEU A 275 4.49 6.68 11.93
C LEU A 275 4.95 7.61 13.06
N VAL A 276 4.22 7.60 14.16
CA VAL A 276 4.47 8.43 15.34
C VAL A 276 4.57 7.54 16.57
N THR A 277 5.56 7.77 17.41
CA THR A 277 5.65 7.10 18.72
C THR A 277 5.07 7.97 19.81
N SER A 278 4.34 7.38 20.76
CA SER A 278 3.78 8.09 21.92
C SER A 278 3.56 7.16 23.10
N HIS A 279 3.74 7.69 24.30
CA HIS A 279 3.35 7.05 25.56
C HIS A 279 1.94 7.44 26.02
N LEU A 280 1.28 8.33 25.30
CA LEU A 280 -0.07 8.79 25.66
C LEU A 280 -1.10 7.70 25.36
N PRO A 281 -2.16 7.59 26.17
CA PRO A 281 -3.32 6.78 25.83
C PRO A 281 -3.93 7.23 24.49
N LYS A 282 -4.50 6.28 23.75
CA LYS A 282 -5.05 6.49 22.40
C LYS A 282 -5.89 7.76 22.25
N GLN A 283 -6.85 8.00 23.16
CA GLN A 283 -7.73 9.17 23.05
C GLN A 283 -6.97 10.47 23.24
N VAL A 284 -6.08 10.52 24.22
CA VAL A 284 -5.26 11.73 24.49
C VAL A 284 -4.33 12.02 23.33
N PHE A 285 -3.73 10.98 22.71
CA PHE A 285 -2.94 11.14 21.51
C PHE A 285 -3.76 11.67 20.34
N ALA A 286 -4.96 11.12 20.10
CA ALA A 286 -5.83 11.57 19.02
C ALA A 286 -6.26 13.05 19.19
N ASP A 287 -6.57 13.47 20.41
CA ASP A 287 -6.92 14.87 20.72
C ASP A 287 -5.72 15.80 20.48
N GLN A 288 -4.51 15.40 20.91
CA GLN A 288 -3.27 16.14 20.63
C GLN A 288 -3.01 16.28 19.11
N MET A 289 -3.18 15.22 18.35
CA MET A 289 -2.99 15.27 16.88
C MET A 289 -4.02 16.17 16.22
N LYS A 290 -5.26 16.14 16.68
CA LYS A 290 -6.32 17.04 16.20
C LYS A 290 -6.01 18.50 16.46
N GLU A 291 -5.48 18.85 17.64
CA GLU A 291 -5.02 20.19 17.97
C GLU A 291 -3.86 20.66 17.08
N LEU A 292 -2.99 19.73 16.67
CA LEU A 292 -1.92 19.99 15.70
C LEU A 292 -2.40 20.08 14.24
N GLY A 293 -3.70 19.89 13.98
CA GLY A 293 -4.30 19.96 12.65
C GLY A 293 -4.39 18.62 11.90
N PHE A 294 -4.11 17.51 12.56
CA PHE A 294 -4.15 16.14 11.99
C PHE A 294 -5.28 15.31 12.63
N PRO A 295 -6.54 15.47 12.20
CA PRO A 295 -7.69 14.87 12.89
C PRO A 295 -7.83 13.36 12.69
N VAL A 296 -7.07 12.76 11.74
CA VAL A 296 -7.17 11.33 11.44
C VAL A 296 -5.92 10.61 11.93
N SER A 297 -6.07 9.77 12.93
CA SER A 297 -5.02 8.94 13.47
C SER A 297 -5.53 7.56 13.86
N PHE A 298 -4.66 6.55 13.81
CA PHE A 298 -4.94 5.18 14.19
C PHE A 298 -3.85 4.69 15.14
N SER A 299 -4.22 3.90 16.15
CA SER A 299 -3.21 3.11 16.87
C SER A 299 -2.76 1.92 16.01
N TYR A 300 -1.60 1.34 16.33
CA TYR A 300 -1.14 0.12 15.67
C TYR A 300 -2.20 -0.98 15.72
N HIS A 301 -2.82 -1.16 16.89
CA HIS A 301 -3.82 -2.21 17.11
C HIS A 301 -5.14 -1.99 16.34
N ASP A 302 -5.49 -0.75 16.00
CA ASP A 302 -6.68 -0.49 15.18
C ASP A 302 -6.43 -0.73 13.70
N LEU A 303 -5.20 -0.46 13.25
CA LEU A 303 -4.88 -0.37 11.83
C LEU A 303 -4.22 -1.65 11.30
N VAL A 304 -3.25 -2.20 12.03
CA VAL A 304 -2.41 -3.29 11.53
C VAL A 304 -3.02 -4.65 11.83
N LEU A 305 -3.03 -5.50 10.81
CA LEU A 305 -3.35 -6.92 10.96
C LEU A 305 -2.13 -7.63 11.56
N ALA A 306 -2.29 -8.24 12.73
CA ALA A 306 -1.22 -8.90 13.49
C ALA A 306 -1.76 -10.08 14.30
#